data_c6946279c8f2aee6405e108d30618a1f
#
_entry.id   c6946279c8f2aee6405e108d30618a1f
#
_cell.length_a   1.000
_cell.length_b   1.000
_cell.length_c   1.000
_cell.angle_alpha   90.00
_cell.angle_beta   90.00
_cell.angle_gamma   90.00
#
_symmetry.space_group_name_H-M   'P 1'
#
loop_
_entity.id
_entity.type
_entity.pdbx_description
1 polymer ?
#
loop_
_entity_poly.entity_id
_entity_poly.type
_entity_poly.pdbx_seq_one_letter_code
_entity_poly.pdbx_strand_id
1 'polypeptide(L)'
;MKRVVVTGVGAVTPIGNDAETFWQNIKKGVCGIDTVKAFDVTGYKTQIAGEVKDLEVTDYIDKKDARKMDRFTQFALIAATEAVKNSGIDMEKEDPWRVGVITGSGIGGILTFEEQHTNFLEKGPNRVSPFFIPMMIGNIAACQIAMKFNARGVNENVVTACASSTNALGTAFRHIQYGDNDVVIAGGCEAAVAPTAFAGFCNMKAMSTRNDDPKHASRPFDANRDGFVLSEGAAFLILEELEHAKARGAHIICEMTGYGATDDAYHITSPIPGGEGGAKAMELAIKDSGVEPKDITYINAHGTSTKLNDQFETQAIKSVFGDDAYKVAVSSTKSMTGHMLGAAGAVEAIVCARAIEDSYIPATINYETPDPDCDLDIVPNEGREQEVTYAMSNSLGFGGHNASIVFRKYEDQ
;
A
#
# COMPACT_ATOMS: atom_id res chain seq x y z
N MET A 1 -26.53 -2.89 -4.05
CA MET A 1 -25.19 -3.53 -4.17
C MET A 1 -24.94 -4.28 -2.88
N LYS A 2 -24.13 -5.35 -2.92
CA LYS A 2 -23.73 -6.08 -1.72
C LYS A 2 -22.78 -5.24 -0.86
N ARG A 3 -22.83 -5.40 0.46
CA ARG A 3 -21.90 -4.75 1.39
C ARG A 3 -20.60 -5.55 1.47
N VAL A 4 -19.47 -4.87 1.64
CA VAL A 4 -18.15 -5.46 1.63
C VAL A 4 -17.42 -5.15 2.93
N VAL A 5 -16.94 -6.19 3.61
CA VAL A 5 -16.26 -6.08 4.89
C VAL A 5 -14.83 -6.59 4.81
N VAL A 6 -14.00 -6.13 5.73
CA VAL A 6 -12.63 -6.62 5.94
C VAL A 6 -12.67 -7.60 7.09
N THR A 7 -12.25 -8.85 6.84
CA THR A 7 -12.27 -9.91 7.85
C THR A 7 -10.88 -10.41 8.24
N GLY A 8 -9.85 -10.05 7.50
CA GLY A 8 -8.47 -10.42 7.82
C GLY A 8 -7.47 -9.50 7.16
N VAL A 9 -6.32 -9.35 7.78
CA VAL A 9 -5.20 -8.54 7.28
C VAL A 9 -3.88 -9.26 7.49
N GLY A 10 -2.92 -9.00 6.60
CA GLY A 10 -1.55 -9.52 6.71
C GLY A 10 -0.56 -8.55 6.08
N ALA A 11 0.65 -8.45 6.64
CA ALA A 11 1.64 -7.47 6.23
C ALA A 11 3.08 -7.98 6.36
N VAL A 12 3.92 -7.56 5.42
CA VAL A 12 5.37 -7.66 5.46
C VAL A 12 5.93 -6.28 5.14
N THR A 13 6.58 -5.65 6.11
CA THR A 13 6.99 -4.24 6.03
C THR A 13 8.36 -4.02 6.68
N PRO A 14 9.02 -2.87 6.45
CA PRO A 14 10.28 -2.53 7.14
C PRO A 14 10.19 -2.41 8.67
N ILE A 15 8.97 -2.34 9.22
CA ILE A 15 8.72 -2.19 10.67
C ILE A 15 7.89 -3.33 11.26
N GLY A 16 7.70 -4.42 10.52
CA GLY A 16 7.01 -5.61 11.03
C GLY A 16 6.73 -6.61 9.92
N ASN A 17 6.95 -7.89 10.19
CA ASN A 17 6.76 -9.01 9.26
C ASN A 17 5.42 -9.72 9.47
N ASP A 18 4.55 -9.12 10.26
CA ASP A 18 3.15 -9.48 10.47
C ASP A 18 2.33 -8.21 10.77
N ALA A 19 1.02 -8.28 10.58
CA ALA A 19 0.13 -7.14 10.69
C ALA A 19 0.04 -6.57 12.13
N GLU A 20 0.16 -7.41 13.15
CA GLU A 20 0.11 -6.97 14.55
C GLU A 20 1.40 -6.23 14.93
N THR A 21 2.57 -6.81 14.63
CA THR A 21 3.87 -6.16 14.88
C THR A 21 3.95 -4.84 14.10
N PHE A 22 3.52 -4.84 12.85
CA PHE A 22 3.43 -3.63 12.03
C PHE A 22 2.59 -2.56 12.72
N TRP A 23 1.37 -2.87 13.14
CA TRP A 23 0.47 -1.91 13.77
C TRP A 23 1.01 -1.38 15.11
N GLN A 24 1.56 -2.25 15.95
CA GLN A 24 2.17 -1.83 17.21
C GLN A 24 3.36 -0.88 16.98
N ASN A 25 4.16 -1.11 15.94
CA ASN A 25 5.27 -0.24 15.59
C ASN A 25 4.81 1.08 14.95
N ILE A 26 3.69 1.09 14.21
CA ILE A 26 3.02 2.32 13.76
C ILE A 26 2.60 3.18 14.98
N LYS A 27 1.95 2.58 15.97
CA LYS A 27 1.53 3.30 17.20
C LYS A 27 2.72 3.89 17.97
N LYS A 28 3.86 3.22 17.93
CA LYS A 28 5.10 3.67 18.60
C LYS A 28 5.92 4.67 17.79
N GLY A 29 5.54 4.98 16.56
CA GLY A 29 6.33 5.85 15.69
C GLY A 29 7.67 5.26 15.25
N VAL A 30 7.77 3.93 15.09
CA VAL A 30 9.03 3.27 14.71
C VAL A 30 9.35 3.58 13.25
N CYS A 31 10.57 4.08 12.99
CA CYS A 31 11.06 4.32 11.63
C CYS A 31 11.84 3.11 11.09
N GLY A 32 11.38 2.55 9.96
CA GLY A 32 12.01 1.42 9.27
C GLY A 32 13.16 1.77 8.33
N ILE A 33 13.38 3.07 8.07
CA ILE A 33 14.36 3.55 7.10
C ILE A 33 15.77 3.45 7.67
N ASP A 34 16.71 3.00 6.82
CA ASP A 34 18.11 2.85 7.18
C ASP A 34 18.99 2.93 5.91
N THR A 35 20.32 2.89 6.07
CA THR A 35 21.24 2.71 4.93
C THR A 35 20.94 1.37 4.24
N VAL A 36 20.90 1.39 2.91
CA VAL A 36 20.67 0.19 2.08
C VAL A 36 21.71 -0.87 2.37
N LYS A 37 21.26 -2.10 2.56
CA LYS A 37 22.10 -3.29 2.80
C LYS A 37 22.01 -4.33 1.69
N ALA A 38 20.96 -4.27 0.86
CA ALA A 38 20.71 -5.25 -0.20
C ALA A 38 21.79 -5.25 -1.30
N PHE A 39 22.45 -4.11 -1.53
CA PHE A 39 23.53 -3.96 -2.53
C PHE A 39 24.47 -2.81 -2.17
N ASP A 40 25.62 -2.72 -2.85
CA ASP A 40 26.57 -1.63 -2.66
C ASP A 40 26.04 -0.31 -3.26
N VAL A 41 25.81 0.67 -2.39
CA VAL A 41 25.30 2.00 -2.75
C VAL A 41 26.38 3.03 -3.02
N THR A 42 27.65 2.63 -3.13
CA THR A 42 28.77 3.50 -3.48
C THR A 42 28.48 4.19 -4.82
N GLY A 43 28.53 5.51 -4.83
CA GLY A 43 28.25 6.31 -6.03
C GLY A 43 26.77 6.66 -6.27
N TYR A 44 25.85 6.10 -5.50
CA TYR A 44 24.46 6.53 -5.56
C TYR A 44 24.24 7.82 -4.76
N LYS A 45 23.40 8.72 -5.28
CA LYS A 45 23.06 9.98 -4.59
C LYS A 45 22.21 9.72 -3.35
N THR A 46 21.27 8.80 -3.43
CA THR A 46 20.49 8.29 -2.31
C THR A 46 21.09 6.95 -1.88
N GLN A 47 21.28 6.75 -0.59
CA GLN A 47 21.88 5.54 -0.01
C GLN A 47 21.00 4.91 1.08
N ILE A 48 19.74 5.34 1.18
CA ILE A 48 18.78 4.96 2.21
C ILE A 48 17.52 4.36 1.62
N ALA A 49 16.93 3.39 2.32
CA ALA A 49 15.68 2.74 1.95
C ALA A 49 14.98 2.15 3.18
N GLY A 50 13.70 1.81 3.02
CA GLY A 50 12.97 0.95 3.93
C GLY A 50 13.04 -0.50 3.45
N GLU A 51 13.99 -1.28 3.95
CA GLU A 51 14.12 -2.70 3.63
C GLU A 51 13.37 -3.56 4.65
N VAL A 52 12.78 -4.67 4.19
CA VAL A 52 12.23 -5.71 5.08
C VAL A 52 13.38 -6.41 5.79
N LYS A 53 13.31 -6.49 7.12
CA LYS A 53 14.36 -6.99 8.00
C LYS A 53 13.92 -8.29 8.66
N ASP A 54 14.89 -9.14 8.99
CA ASP A 54 14.72 -10.33 9.83
C ASP A 54 13.60 -11.28 9.35
N LEU A 55 13.38 -11.37 8.02
CA LEU A 55 12.42 -12.27 7.40
C LEU A 55 13.14 -13.49 6.82
N GLU A 56 12.97 -14.65 7.47
CA GLU A 56 13.40 -15.93 6.89
C GLU A 56 12.25 -16.50 6.05
N VAL A 57 12.38 -16.37 4.73
CA VAL A 57 11.34 -16.79 3.78
C VAL A 57 11.02 -18.28 3.88
N THR A 58 12.02 -19.11 4.22
CA THR A 58 11.85 -20.56 4.32
C THR A 58 11.02 -21.02 5.51
N ASP A 59 10.73 -20.16 6.46
CA ASP A 59 9.75 -20.41 7.54
C ASP A 59 8.31 -20.42 7.02
N TYR A 60 8.05 -19.82 5.85
CA TYR A 60 6.72 -19.63 5.28
C TYR A 60 6.53 -20.36 3.94
N ILE A 61 7.57 -20.50 3.14
CA ILE A 61 7.56 -21.03 1.78
C ILE A 61 8.63 -22.09 1.63
N ASP A 62 8.25 -23.25 1.07
CA ASP A 62 9.25 -24.32 0.79
C ASP A 62 10.42 -23.77 -0.02
N LYS A 63 11.64 -24.15 0.35
CA LYS A 63 12.89 -23.66 -0.25
C LYS A 63 12.94 -23.85 -1.78
N LYS A 64 12.37 -24.93 -2.32
CA LYS A 64 12.35 -25.19 -3.77
C LYS A 64 11.41 -24.24 -4.49
N ASP A 65 10.29 -23.90 -3.85
CA ASP A 65 9.30 -23.00 -4.41
C ASP A 65 9.76 -21.54 -4.27
N ALA A 66 10.33 -21.15 -3.13
CA ALA A 66 10.90 -19.83 -2.93
C ALA A 66 11.95 -19.45 -3.98
N ARG A 67 12.77 -20.43 -4.44
CA ARG A 67 13.77 -20.22 -5.51
C ARG A 67 13.18 -19.93 -6.89
N LYS A 68 11.88 -20.18 -7.09
CA LYS A 68 11.15 -19.92 -8.33
C LYS A 68 10.25 -18.67 -8.21
N MET A 69 10.46 -17.87 -7.18
CA MET A 69 9.70 -16.64 -6.91
C MET A 69 10.67 -15.48 -6.75
N ASP A 70 10.39 -14.37 -7.43
CA ASP A 70 11.01 -13.09 -7.10
C ASP A 70 10.58 -12.63 -5.70
N ARG A 71 11.35 -11.76 -5.08
CA ARG A 71 11.14 -11.27 -3.72
C ARG A 71 9.75 -10.64 -3.52
N PHE A 72 9.22 -9.90 -4.51
CA PHE A 72 7.88 -9.30 -4.41
C PHE A 72 6.78 -10.36 -4.29
N THR A 73 6.94 -11.50 -4.99
CA THR A 73 6.01 -12.64 -4.91
C THR A 73 6.13 -13.36 -3.56
N GLN A 74 7.34 -13.50 -3.04
CA GLN A 74 7.56 -14.09 -1.71
C GLN A 74 6.85 -13.27 -0.63
N PHE A 75 7.00 -11.95 -0.64
CA PHE A 75 6.31 -11.05 0.28
C PHE A 75 4.79 -11.16 0.14
N ALA A 76 4.29 -11.17 -1.10
CA ALA A 76 2.86 -11.29 -1.37
C ALA A 76 2.28 -12.59 -0.78
N LEU A 77 2.94 -13.71 -1.00
CA LEU A 77 2.47 -15.00 -0.52
C LEU A 77 2.47 -15.10 1.01
N ILE A 78 3.48 -14.53 1.68
CA ILE A 78 3.58 -14.47 3.14
C ILE A 78 2.44 -13.61 3.71
N ALA A 79 2.29 -12.38 3.24
CA ALA A 79 1.27 -11.46 3.72
C ALA A 79 -0.16 -11.95 3.44
N ALA A 80 -0.41 -12.51 2.24
CA ALA A 80 -1.72 -13.09 1.91
C ALA A 80 -2.04 -14.32 2.78
N THR A 81 -1.03 -15.14 3.09
CA THR A 81 -1.21 -16.31 3.98
C THR A 81 -1.60 -15.88 5.39
N GLU A 82 -0.97 -14.83 5.90
CA GLU A 82 -1.35 -14.24 7.18
C GLU A 82 -2.78 -13.68 7.15
N ALA A 83 -3.15 -12.93 6.10
CA ALA A 83 -4.48 -12.36 5.96
C ALA A 83 -5.58 -13.45 5.97
N VAL A 84 -5.38 -14.53 5.22
CA VAL A 84 -6.30 -15.69 5.19
C VAL A 84 -6.39 -16.32 6.58
N LYS A 85 -5.25 -16.54 7.25
CA LYS A 85 -5.23 -17.09 8.61
C LYS A 85 -6.00 -16.20 9.60
N ASN A 86 -5.75 -14.89 9.56
CA ASN A 86 -6.37 -13.94 10.48
C ASN A 86 -7.87 -13.76 10.24
N SER A 87 -8.34 -13.97 9.01
CA SER A 87 -9.78 -13.95 8.70
C SER A 87 -10.55 -15.14 9.27
N GLY A 88 -9.86 -16.21 9.64
CA GLY A 88 -10.47 -17.46 10.09
C GLY A 88 -11.27 -18.20 9.00
N ILE A 89 -11.14 -17.81 7.74
CA ILE A 89 -11.82 -18.48 6.63
C ILE A 89 -11.22 -19.87 6.37
N ASP A 90 -12.08 -20.84 6.18
CA ASP A 90 -11.69 -22.21 5.81
C ASP A 90 -11.83 -22.38 4.29
N MET A 91 -10.73 -22.18 3.57
CA MET A 91 -10.71 -22.21 2.11
C MET A 91 -11.16 -23.56 1.51
N GLU A 92 -11.15 -24.66 2.28
CA GLU A 92 -11.64 -25.96 1.82
C GLU A 92 -13.17 -26.05 1.79
N LYS A 93 -13.84 -25.17 2.51
CA LYS A 93 -15.31 -25.08 2.56
C LYS A 93 -15.89 -24.06 1.57
N GLU A 94 -15.05 -23.21 1.01
CA GLU A 94 -15.48 -22.19 0.07
C GLU A 94 -15.71 -22.77 -1.33
N ASP A 95 -16.64 -22.17 -2.08
CA ASP A 95 -16.70 -22.39 -3.53
C ASP A 95 -15.49 -21.71 -4.18
N PRO A 96 -14.53 -22.46 -4.73
CA PRO A 96 -13.31 -21.89 -5.26
C PRO A 96 -13.54 -20.90 -6.42
N TRP A 97 -14.66 -21.02 -7.13
CA TRP A 97 -15.04 -20.11 -8.22
C TRP A 97 -15.58 -18.77 -7.70
N ARG A 98 -15.90 -18.70 -6.41
CA ARG A 98 -16.38 -17.50 -5.74
C ARG A 98 -15.28 -16.77 -4.96
N VAL A 99 -14.07 -17.32 -4.93
CA VAL A 99 -12.89 -16.71 -4.28
C VAL A 99 -11.94 -16.16 -5.34
N GLY A 100 -11.70 -14.86 -5.32
CA GLY A 100 -10.79 -14.16 -6.22
C GLY A 100 -9.48 -13.74 -5.57
N VAL A 101 -8.49 -13.36 -6.39
CA VAL A 101 -7.23 -12.75 -5.97
C VAL A 101 -6.93 -11.55 -6.86
N ILE A 102 -6.80 -10.37 -6.26
CA ILE A 102 -6.45 -9.14 -6.99
C ILE A 102 -5.29 -8.46 -6.32
N THR A 103 -4.17 -8.35 -7.03
CA THR A 103 -2.94 -7.73 -6.52
C THR A 103 -2.66 -6.40 -7.22
N GLY A 104 -1.88 -5.56 -6.56
CA GLY A 104 -1.26 -4.37 -7.14
C GLY A 104 0.26 -4.47 -7.03
N SER A 105 0.95 -4.30 -8.15
CA SER A 105 2.42 -4.19 -8.17
C SER A 105 2.81 -3.29 -9.33
N GLY A 106 3.63 -2.28 -9.05
CA GLY A 106 4.02 -1.30 -10.07
C GLY A 106 5.13 -1.80 -10.98
N ILE A 107 6.08 -2.56 -10.46
CA ILE A 107 7.32 -2.94 -11.15
C ILE A 107 7.42 -4.46 -11.36
N GLY A 108 6.89 -5.26 -10.44
CA GLY A 108 7.02 -6.72 -10.50
C GLY A 108 8.43 -7.21 -10.19
N GLY A 109 8.88 -8.27 -10.89
CA GLY A 109 10.11 -9.00 -10.60
C GLY A 109 11.38 -8.35 -11.10
N ILE A 110 11.68 -7.14 -10.71
CA ILE A 110 12.86 -6.38 -11.16
C ILE A 110 14.18 -7.03 -10.73
N LEU A 111 14.25 -7.62 -9.54
CA LEU A 111 15.43 -8.33 -9.07
C LEU A 111 15.77 -9.51 -9.97
N THR A 112 14.77 -10.31 -10.32
CA THR A 112 14.91 -11.41 -11.28
C THR A 112 15.34 -10.91 -12.65
N PHE A 113 14.78 -9.79 -13.12
CA PHE A 113 15.17 -9.18 -14.38
C PHE A 113 16.65 -8.81 -14.39
N GLU A 114 17.13 -8.09 -13.38
CA GLU A 114 18.54 -7.68 -13.28
C GLU A 114 19.48 -8.88 -13.26
N GLU A 115 19.19 -9.90 -12.44
CA GLU A 115 19.99 -11.12 -12.35
C GLU A 115 20.06 -11.85 -13.70
N GLN A 116 18.92 -12.08 -14.33
CA GLN A 116 18.87 -12.86 -15.59
C GLN A 116 19.44 -12.07 -16.77
N HIS A 117 19.29 -10.74 -16.78
CA HIS A 117 19.92 -9.90 -17.78
C HIS A 117 21.46 -9.92 -17.63
N THR A 118 21.98 -9.88 -16.42
CA THR A 118 23.41 -10.04 -16.15
C THR A 118 23.92 -11.41 -16.63
N ASN A 119 23.20 -12.49 -16.31
CA ASN A 119 23.53 -13.83 -16.82
C ASN A 119 23.54 -13.91 -18.35
N PHE A 120 22.59 -13.24 -18.99
CA PHE A 120 22.53 -13.16 -20.46
C PHE A 120 23.76 -12.45 -21.04
N LEU A 121 24.15 -11.31 -20.48
CA LEU A 121 25.30 -10.54 -20.96
C LEU A 121 26.64 -11.28 -20.74
N GLU A 122 26.82 -11.90 -19.59
CA GLU A 122 28.08 -12.55 -19.21
C GLU A 122 28.23 -13.96 -19.78
N LYS A 123 27.13 -14.71 -19.89
CA LYS A 123 27.15 -16.16 -20.14
C LYS A 123 26.34 -16.60 -21.36
N GLY A 124 25.64 -15.66 -22.02
CA GLY A 124 24.84 -15.90 -23.22
C GLY A 124 23.46 -16.47 -22.98
N PRO A 125 22.65 -16.63 -24.04
CA PRO A 125 21.21 -16.92 -23.96
C PRO A 125 20.88 -18.27 -23.31
N ASN A 126 21.75 -19.26 -23.40
CA ASN A 126 21.54 -20.60 -22.83
C ASN A 126 21.69 -20.66 -21.31
N ARG A 127 22.05 -19.54 -20.66
CA ARG A 127 22.24 -19.44 -19.20
C ARG A 127 21.12 -18.62 -18.52
N VAL A 128 20.16 -18.13 -19.29
CA VAL A 128 18.95 -17.51 -18.74
C VAL A 128 18.04 -18.60 -18.18
N SER A 129 17.52 -18.37 -16.98
CA SER A 129 16.64 -19.33 -16.30
C SER A 129 15.36 -19.60 -17.11
N PRO A 130 14.89 -20.85 -17.20
CA PRO A 130 13.57 -21.14 -17.79
C PRO A 130 12.41 -20.57 -16.97
N PHE A 131 12.66 -20.19 -15.70
CA PHE A 131 11.70 -19.53 -14.83
C PHE A 131 11.75 -17.99 -14.91
N PHE A 132 12.63 -17.41 -15.75
CA PHE A 132 12.81 -15.96 -15.85
C PHE A 132 11.47 -15.23 -16.05
N ILE A 133 10.76 -15.58 -17.11
CA ILE A 133 9.49 -14.89 -17.42
C ILE A 133 8.43 -15.12 -16.32
N PRO A 134 8.14 -16.37 -15.89
CA PRO A 134 7.19 -16.60 -14.80
C PRO A 134 7.55 -15.91 -13.47
N MET A 135 8.83 -15.68 -13.18
CA MET A 135 9.25 -14.99 -11.96
C MET A 135 9.12 -13.46 -12.08
N MET A 136 9.29 -12.93 -13.30
CA MET A 136 9.38 -11.48 -13.52
C MET A 136 8.02 -10.81 -13.69
N ILE A 137 7.06 -11.48 -14.35
CA ILE A 137 5.77 -10.86 -14.71
C ILE A 137 4.95 -10.48 -13.46
N GLY A 138 4.35 -9.27 -13.49
CA GLY A 138 3.67 -8.71 -12.32
C GLY A 138 2.47 -9.51 -11.81
N ASN A 139 1.76 -10.23 -12.68
CA ASN A 139 0.59 -11.02 -12.30
C ASN A 139 0.93 -12.31 -11.54
N ILE A 140 2.21 -12.70 -11.48
CA ILE A 140 2.58 -14.00 -10.88
C ILE A 140 2.32 -14.05 -9.37
N ALA A 141 2.36 -12.92 -8.68
CA ALA A 141 2.03 -12.86 -7.26
C ALA A 141 0.57 -13.29 -7.02
N ALA A 142 -0.38 -12.75 -7.80
CA ALA A 142 -1.78 -13.17 -7.74
C ALA A 142 -1.96 -14.66 -8.08
N CYS A 143 -1.23 -15.16 -9.09
CA CYS A 143 -1.27 -16.56 -9.48
C CYS A 143 -0.76 -17.49 -8.37
N GLN A 144 0.36 -17.16 -7.71
CA GLN A 144 0.92 -17.96 -6.62
C GLN A 144 -0.03 -18.02 -5.41
N ILE A 145 -0.67 -16.91 -5.08
CA ILE A 145 -1.69 -16.87 -4.01
C ILE A 145 -2.89 -17.74 -4.41
N ALA A 146 -3.39 -17.61 -5.65
CA ALA A 146 -4.52 -18.40 -6.13
C ALA A 146 -4.23 -19.92 -6.12
N MET A 147 -3.04 -20.32 -6.54
CA MET A 147 -2.62 -21.73 -6.49
C MET A 147 -2.56 -22.26 -5.04
N LYS A 148 -2.04 -21.46 -4.11
CA LYS A 148 -1.95 -21.86 -2.69
C LYS A 148 -3.31 -22.10 -2.07
N PHE A 149 -4.29 -21.27 -2.38
CA PHE A 149 -5.61 -21.29 -1.76
C PHE A 149 -6.71 -21.89 -2.64
N ASN A 150 -6.36 -22.46 -3.81
CA ASN A 150 -7.32 -22.98 -4.79
C ASN A 150 -8.40 -21.95 -5.17
N ALA A 151 -8.04 -20.65 -5.17
CA ALA A 151 -8.93 -19.57 -5.56
C ALA A 151 -9.05 -19.51 -7.09
N ARG A 152 -10.24 -19.75 -7.63
CA ARG A 152 -10.51 -19.90 -9.07
C ARG A 152 -11.44 -18.83 -9.64
N GLY A 153 -11.81 -17.85 -8.83
CA GLY A 153 -12.54 -16.66 -9.24
C GLY A 153 -11.66 -15.70 -10.04
N VAL A 154 -11.97 -14.40 -10.01
CA VAL A 154 -11.15 -13.37 -10.67
C VAL A 154 -9.69 -13.44 -10.20
N ASN A 155 -8.74 -13.32 -11.14
CA ASN A 155 -7.31 -13.27 -10.82
C ASN A 155 -6.65 -12.19 -11.67
N GLU A 156 -6.24 -11.09 -11.06
CA GLU A 156 -5.72 -9.91 -11.74
C GLU A 156 -4.56 -9.27 -11.00
N ASN A 157 -3.70 -8.57 -11.74
CA ASN A 157 -2.74 -7.63 -11.19
C ASN A 157 -2.97 -6.24 -11.78
N VAL A 158 -3.19 -5.26 -10.93
CA VAL A 158 -3.40 -3.86 -11.30
C VAL A 158 -2.07 -3.13 -11.31
N VAL A 159 -1.80 -2.37 -12.36
CA VAL A 159 -0.58 -1.58 -12.51
C VAL A 159 -0.96 -0.12 -12.73
N THR A 160 -0.93 0.66 -11.66
CA THR A 160 -1.17 2.10 -11.63
C THR A 160 -0.12 2.82 -10.76
N ALA A 161 1.14 2.42 -10.94
CA ALA A 161 2.29 2.93 -10.18
C ALA A 161 2.02 2.87 -8.66
N CYS A 162 2.18 4.00 -7.95
CA CYS A 162 2.00 4.07 -6.50
C CYS A 162 0.54 3.87 -6.04
N ALA A 163 -0.43 3.91 -6.94
CA ALA A 163 -1.85 3.65 -6.65
C ALA A 163 -2.27 2.20 -6.90
N SER A 164 -1.35 1.32 -7.33
CA SER A 164 -1.68 -0.04 -7.79
C SER A 164 -2.50 -0.84 -6.77
N SER A 165 -2.10 -0.91 -5.51
CA SER A 165 -2.84 -1.69 -4.52
C SER A 165 -4.13 -1.01 -4.03
N THR A 166 -4.21 0.32 -4.04
CA THR A 166 -5.48 1.02 -3.78
C THR A 166 -6.51 0.72 -4.88
N ASN A 167 -6.09 0.76 -6.15
CA ASN A 167 -6.94 0.35 -7.27
C ASN A 167 -7.27 -1.14 -7.24
N ALA A 168 -6.33 -2.01 -6.82
CA ALA A 168 -6.59 -3.44 -6.64
C ALA A 168 -7.68 -3.69 -5.60
N LEU A 169 -7.62 -3.01 -4.45
CA LEU A 169 -8.67 -3.06 -3.43
C LEU A 169 -10.01 -2.53 -3.96
N GLY A 170 -9.99 -1.41 -4.70
CA GLY A 170 -11.17 -0.85 -5.32
C GLY A 170 -11.81 -1.78 -6.36
N THR A 171 -11.00 -2.46 -7.17
CA THR A 171 -11.46 -3.47 -8.14
C THR A 171 -12.08 -4.68 -7.42
N ALA A 172 -11.42 -5.18 -6.38
CA ALA A 172 -11.93 -6.27 -5.55
C ALA A 172 -13.27 -5.91 -4.88
N PHE A 173 -13.37 -4.69 -4.36
CA PHE A 173 -14.59 -4.13 -3.81
C PHE A 173 -15.75 -4.18 -4.81
N ARG A 174 -15.52 -3.78 -6.06
CA ARG A 174 -16.54 -3.83 -7.12
C ARG A 174 -16.97 -5.26 -7.47
N HIS A 175 -16.04 -6.21 -7.60
CA HIS A 175 -16.38 -7.59 -7.87
C HIS A 175 -17.29 -8.21 -6.81
N ILE A 176 -17.07 -7.88 -5.53
CA ILE A 176 -17.94 -8.33 -4.45
C ILE A 176 -19.28 -7.59 -4.48
N GLN A 177 -19.27 -6.27 -4.67
CA GLN A 177 -20.50 -5.47 -4.75
C GLN A 177 -21.45 -5.94 -5.85
N TYR A 178 -20.91 -6.32 -7.02
CA TYR A 178 -21.69 -6.82 -8.14
C TYR A 178 -22.09 -8.30 -8.00
N GLY A 179 -21.50 -8.99 -7.03
CA GLY A 179 -21.82 -10.40 -6.75
C GLY A 179 -21.04 -11.39 -7.61
N ASP A 180 -19.96 -10.98 -8.26
CA ASP A 180 -19.07 -11.87 -9.00
C ASP A 180 -18.29 -12.80 -8.07
N ASN A 181 -17.87 -12.28 -6.91
CA ASN A 181 -17.15 -13.01 -5.87
C ASN A 181 -17.80 -12.81 -4.51
N ASP A 182 -17.65 -13.79 -3.62
CA ASP A 182 -18.03 -13.67 -2.20
C ASP A 182 -16.82 -13.28 -1.35
N VAL A 183 -15.61 -13.69 -1.76
CA VAL A 183 -14.34 -13.39 -1.11
C VAL A 183 -13.31 -12.98 -2.14
N VAL A 184 -12.53 -11.94 -1.85
CA VAL A 184 -11.34 -11.59 -2.63
C VAL A 184 -10.15 -11.36 -1.70
N ILE A 185 -9.06 -12.07 -1.96
CA ILE A 185 -7.75 -11.82 -1.35
C ILE A 185 -7.14 -10.65 -2.13
N ALA A 186 -7.18 -9.46 -1.56
CA ALA A 186 -6.80 -8.24 -2.26
C ALA A 186 -5.69 -7.47 -1.56
N GLY A 187 -4.75 -6.93 -2.31
CA GLY A 187 -3.67 -6.16 -1.74
C GLY A 187 -2.60 -5.79 -2.74
N GLY A 188 -1.36 -5.67 -2.28
CA GLY A 188 -0.26 -5.35 -3.16
C GLY A 188 1.11 -5.72 -2.59
N CYS A 189 2.09 -5.75 -3.49
CA CYS A 189 3.45 -6.16 -3.18
C CYS A 189 4.44 -5.42 -4.08
N GLU A 190 5.62 -5.12 -3.54
CA GLU A 190 6.71 -4.49 -4.29
C GLU A 190 8.05 -4.83 -3.65
N ALA A 191 9.07 -5.10 -4.47
CA ALA A 191 10.45 -5.31 -4.04
C ALA A 191 11.41 -4.62 -5.01
N ALA A 192 11.37 -3.27 -5.01
CA ALA A 192 12.09 -2.43 -5.95
C ALA A 192 13.38 -1.83 -5.39
N VAL A 193 13.84 -2.29 -4.20
CA VAL A 193 15.16 -1.93 -3.65
C VAL A 193 16.22 -2.78 -4.38
N ALA A 194 16.40 -2.45 -5.66
CA ALA A 194 17.24 -3.15 -6.62
C ALA A 194 18.18 -2.14 -7.30
N PRO A 195 19.42 -2.50 -7.66
CA PRO A 195 20.42 -1.56 -8.19
C PRO A 195 19.92 -0.65 -9.32
N THR A 196 19.33 -1.21 -10.38
CA THR A 196 18.90 -0.42 -11.56
C THR A 196 17.67 0.42 -11.27
N ALA A 197 16.67 -0.13 -10.56
CA ALA A 197 15.47 0.62 -10.17
C ALA A 197 15.84 1.78 -9.26
N PHE A 198 16.72 1.54 -8.29
CA PHE A 198 17.21 2.55 -7.37
C PHE A 198 17.97 3.66 -8.10
N ALA A 199 18.86 3.30 -9.06
CA ALA A 199 19.56 4.25 -9.91
C ALA A 199 18.59 5.12 -10.75
N GLY A 200 17.54 4.50 -11.28
CA GLY A 200 16.48 5.20 -12.02
C GLY A 200 15.82 6.30 -11.16
N PHE A 201 15.37 5.94 -9.97
CA PHE A 201 14.77 6.90 -9.04
C PHE A 201 15.76 7.99 -8.55
N CYS A 202 17.04 7.63 -8.33
CA CYS A 202 18.08 8.62 -8.04
C CYS A 202 18.22 9.66 -9.16
N ASN A 203 18.24 9.20 -10.42
CA ASN A 203 18.41 10.08 -11.57
C ASN A 203 17.19 10.96 -11.82
N MET A 204 16.01 10.56 -11.40
CA MET A 204 14.80 11.39 -11.41
C MET A 204 14.86 12.52 -10.38
N LYS A 205 15.80 12.47 -9.42
CA LYS A 205 15.93 13.43 -8.30
C LYS A 205 14.66 13.51 -7.44
N ALA A 206 13.94 12.40 -7.33
CA ALA A 206 12.67 12.32 -6.61
C ALA A 206 12.85 11.79 -5.18
N MET A 207 13.97 11.12 -4.88
CA MET A 207 14.28 10.56 -3.57
C MET A 207 15.06 11.53 -2.69
N SER A 208 14.84 11.40 -1.37
CA SER A 208 15.63 12.09 -0.36
C SER A 208 17.11 11.68 -0.45
N THR A 209 17.98 12.66 -0.26
CA THR A 209 19.45 12.47 -0.20
C THR A 209 20.02 12.67 1.21
N ARG A 210 19.16 12.61 2.24
CA ARG A 210 19.54 12.73 3.64
C ARG A 210 20.19 11.44 4.16
N ASN A 211 21.31 11.06 3.57
CA ASN A 211 22.01 9.80 3.83
C ASN A 211 22.68 9.76 5.21
N ASP A 212 23.01 10.90 5.76
CA ASP A 212 23.64 11.07 7.09
C ASP A 212 22.64 10.92 8.24
N ASP A 213 21.34 11.01 7.96
CA ASP A 213 20.28 10.89 8.96
C ASP A 213 19.06 10.13 8.39
N PRO A 214 19.19 8.82 8.15
CA PRO A 214 18.15 8.01 7.52
C PRO A 214 16.81 8.05 8.25
N LYS A 215 16.84 8.09 9.59
CA LYS A 215 15.63 8.02 10.42
C LYS A 215 14.73 9.25 10.27
N HIS A 216 15.29 10.40 9.90
CA HIS A 216 14.56 11.65 9.71
C HIS A 216 14.44 12.05 8.23
N ALA A 217 14.75 11.15 7.29
CA ALA A 217 14.71 11.45 5.86
C ALA A 217 13.29 11.56 5.31
N SER A 218 12.40 10.62 5.65
CA SER A 218 10.98 10.71 5.29
C SER A 218 10.25 11.60 6.29
N ARG A 219 9.85 12.78 5.85
CA ARG A 219 9.25 13.83 6.67
C ARG A 219 8.10 14.53 5.96
N PRO A 220 6.99 13.80 5.71
CA PRO A 220 5.84 14.35 4.99
C PRO A 220 5.33 15.65 5.62
N PHE A 221 4.94 16.61 4.77
CA PHE A 221 4.41 17.93 5.14
C PHE A 221 5.40 18.88 5.84
N ASP A 222 6.59 18.45 6.20
CA ASP A 222 7.63 19.30 6.79
C ASP A 222 8.24 20.23 5.73
N ALA A 223 8.54 21.49 6.10
CA ALA A 223 9.11 22.46 5.18
C ALA A 223 10.48 22.02 4.59
N ASN A 224 11.24 21.21 5.32
CA ASN A 224 12.57 20.72 4.92
C ASN A 224 12.54 19.33 4.26
N ARG A 225 11.38 18.84 3.83
CA ARG A 225 11.27 17.60 3.06
C ARG A 225 12.00 17.75 1.71
N ASP A 226 12.72 16.71 1.30
CA ASP A 226 13.58 16.74 0.12
C ASP A 226 13.35 15.58 -0.87
N GLY A 227 12.34 14.76 -0.65
CA GLY A 227 12.02 13.63 -1.53
C GLY A 227 11.49 12.43 -0.76
N PHE A 228 10.95 11.46 -1.48
CA PHE A 228 10.51 10.21 -0.87
C PHE A 228 11.68 9.29 -0.54
N VAL A 229 11.45 8.32 0.33
CA VAL A 229 12.38 7.22 0.60
C VAL A 229 11.78 5.94 0.05
N LEU A 230 12.49 5.27 -0.88
CA LEU A 230 12.06 4.01 -1.48
C LEU A 230 12.00 2.91 -0.42
N SER A 231 10.97 2.07 -0.50
CA SER A 231 10.77 0.96 0.42
C SER A 231 10.20 -0.27 -0.30
N GLU A 232 10.19 -1.41 0.38
CA GLU A 232 9.66 -2.68 -0.10
C GLU A 232 8.69 -3.30 0.90
N GLY A 233 7.85 -4.22 0.45
CA GLY A 233 6.94 -4.97 1.31
C GLY A 233 5.70 -5.45 0.58
N ALA A 234 4.75 -5.96 1.37
CA ALA A 234 3.44 -6.39 0.90
C ALA A 234 2.39 -6.23 2.00
N ALA A 235 1.15 -6.03 1.58
CA ALA A 235 0.00 -6.09 2.47
C ALA A 235 -1.21 -6.65 1.72
N PHE A 236 -2.00 -7.44 2.44
CA PHE A 236 -3.22 -8.04 1.92
C PHE A 236 -4.36 -7.92 2.92
N LEU A 237 -5.56 -7.74 2.39
CA LEU A 237 -6.81 -7.73 3.12
C LEU A 237 -7.71 -8.84 2.54
N ILE A 238 -8.48 -9.49 3.40
CA ILE A 238 -9.59 -10.34 2.97
C ILE A 238 -10.82 -9.46 2.90
N LEU A 239 -11.24 -9.16 1.68
CA LEU A 239 -12.51 -8.50 1.42
C LEU A 239 -13.58 -9.57 1.22
N GLU A 240 -14.70 -9.40 1.90
CA GLU A 240 -15.73 -10.42 1.97
C GLU A 240 -17.12 -9.81 1.90
N GLU A 241 -18.05 -10.48 1.26
CA GLU A 241 -19.46 -10.12 1.26
C GLU A 241 -20.02 -10.24 2.68
N LEU A 242 -20.77 -9.23 3.14
CA LEU A 242 -21.20 -9.13 4.53
C LEU A 242 -22.00 -10.34 5.02
N GLU A 243 -23.00 -10.80 4.24
CA GLU A 243 -23.84 -11.93 4.67
C GLU A 243 -23.07 -13.25 4.66
N HIS A 244 -22.09 -13.40 3.76
CA HIS A 244 -21.14 -14.50 3.76
C HIS A 244 -20.29 -14.49 5.04
N ALA A 245 -19.73 -13.35 5.41
CA ALA A 245 -18.93 -13.18 6.62
C ALA A 245 -19.75 -13.49 7.89
N LYS A 246 -21.00 -12.99 7.96
CA LYS A 246 -21.91 -13.27 9.07
C LYS A 246 -22.27 -14.76 9.17
N ALA A 247 -22.56 -15.40 8.04
CA ALA A 247 -22.96 -16.80 8.01
C ALA A 247 -21.90 -17.76 8.57
N ARG A 248 -20.61 -17.42 8.42
CA ARG A 248 -19.51 -18.19 8.99
C ARG A 248 -19.04 -17.69 10.37
N GLY A 249 -19.66 -16.62 10.92
CA GLY A 249 -19.30 -16.04 12.21
C GLY A 249 -17.93 -15.33 12.22
N ALA A 250 -17.58 -14.68 11.09
CA ALA A 250 -16.32 -13.95 10.97
C ALA A 250 -16.24 -12.77 11.94
N HIS A 251 -15.03 -12.50 12.46
CA HIS A 251 -14.73 -11.20 13.03
C HIS A 251 -14.63 -10.17 11.90
N ILE A 252 -15.38 -9.08 11.99
CA ILE A 252 -15.40 -8.00 11.02
C ILE A 252 -14.62 -6.83 11.60
N ILE A 253 -13.49 -6.49 10.97
CA ILE A 253 -12.60 -5.40 11.39
C ILE A 253 -13.24 -4.05 11.05
N CYS A 254 -13.69 -3.88 9.81
CA CYS A 254 -14.37 -2.70 9.33
C CYS A 254 -15.13 -3.02 8.03
N GLU A 255 -15.86 -2.05 7.51
CA GLU A 255 -16.53 -2.12 6.20
C GLU A 255 -15.84 -1.21 5.20
N MET A 256 -15.56 -1.70 3.99
CA MET A 256 -15.16 -0.86 2.87
C MET A 256 -16.41 -0.33 2.18
N THR A 257 -16.57 1.00 2.10
CA THR A 257 -17.82 1.63 1.68
C THR A 257 -17.69 2.47 0.42
N GLY A 258 -16.49 2.92 0.06
CA GLY A 258 -16.32 3.79 -1.08
C GLY A 258 -14.99 3.61 -1.79
N TYR A 259 -15.02 3.82 -3.11
CA TYR A 259 -13.86 3.83 -3.99
C TYR A 259 -14.03 4.87 -5.08
N GLY A 260 -13.00 5.68 -5.29
CA GLY A 260 -12.89 6.65 -6.38
C GLY A 260 -11.54 6.55 -7.06
N ALA A 261 -11.53 6.63 -8.39
CA ALA A 261 -10.31 6.64 -9.17
C ALA A 261 -10.41 7.66 -10.31
N THR A 262 -9.32 8.36 -10.59
CA THR A 262 -9.19 9.37 -11.64
C THR A 262 -7.77 9.35 -12.22
N ASP A 263 -7.58 10.11 -13.29
CA ASP A 263 -6.27 10.39 -13.86
C ASP A 263 -6.09 11.90 -14.08
N ASP A 264 -4.91 12.43 -13.78
CA ASP A 264 -4.59 13.84 -13.99
C ASP A 264 -4.53 14.23 -15.48
N ALA A 265 -4.18 13.27 -16.36
CA ALA A 265 -3.93 13.47 -17.79
C ALA A 265 -3.03 14.70 -18.07
N TYR A 266 -2.02 14.90 -17.22
CA TYR A 266 -1.20 16.11 -17.20
C TYR A 266 0.28 15.87 -17.51
N HIS A 267 0.94 15.03 -16.71
CA HIS A 267 2.38 14.76 -16.84
C HIS A 267 2.74 13.37 -16.32
N ILE A 268 3.80 12.74 -16.86
CA ILE A 268 4.15 11.35 -16.52
C ILE A 268 4.61 11.15 -15.06
N THR A 269 5.15 12.19 -14.41
CA THR A 269 5.67 12.07 -13.04
C THR A 269 5.24 13.19 -12.09
N SER A 270 4.83 14.35 -12.60
CA SER A 270 4.43 15.50 -11.78
C SER A 270 2.91 15.51 -11.60
N PRO A 271 2.41 15.69 -10.37
CA PRO A 271 0.98 15.86 -10.15
C PRO A 271 0.48 17.17 -10.80
N ILE A 272 -0.80 17.19 -11.16
CA ILE A 272 -1.43 18.40 -11.67
C ILE A 272 -1.42 19.50 -10.58
N PRO A 273 -1.07 20.75 -10.91
CA PRO A 273 -1.12 21.86 -9.95
C PRO A 273 -2.49 21.99 -9.28
N GLY A 274 -2.48 22.16 -7.96
CA GLY A 274 -3.72 22.25 -7.19
C GLY A 274 -4.35 20.90 -6.81
N GLY A 275 -3.85 19.77 -7.34
CA GLY A 275 -4.29 18.43 -6.96
C GLY A 275 -5.71 18.08 -7.40
N GLU A 276 -6.21 18.66 -8.52
CA GLU A 276 -7.59 18.47 -8.99
C GLU A 276 -7.98 17.00 -9.17
N GLY A 277 -7.07 16.17 -9.76
CA GLY A 277 -7.33 14.75 -9.96
C GLY A 277 -7.50 13.99 -8.63
N GLY A 278 -6.62 14.26 -7.66
CA GLY A 278 -6.71 13.69 -6.31
C GLY A 278 -7.98 14.13 -5.58
N ALA A 279 -8.33 15.41 -5.69
CA ALA A 279 -9.59 15.94 -5.14
C ALA A 279 -10.80 15.19 -5.72
N LYS A 280 -10.81 14.99 -7.03
CA LYS A 280 -11.91 14.28 -7.70
C LYS A 280 -11.99 12.81 -7.30
N ALA A 281 -10.88 12.13 -7.09
CA ALA A 281 -10.86 10.75 -6.58
C ALA A 281 -11.48 10.68 -5.17
N MET A 282 -11.13 11.63 -4.28
CA MET A 282 -11.73 11.73 -2.94
C MET A 282 -13.24 12.00 -3.01
N GLU A 283 -13.70 12.97 -3.82
CA GLU A 283 -15.14 13.24 -4.03
C GLU A 283 -15.91 12.00 -4.47
N LEU A 284 -15.34 11.25 -5.43
CA LEU A 284 -15.95 10.02 -5.95
C LEU A 284 -16.07 8.95 -4.87
N ALA A 285 -15.01 8.77 -4.06
CA ALA A 285 -14.99 7.79 -2.97
C ALA A 285 -16.01 8.17 -1.86
N ILE A 286 -16.10 9.43 -1.48
CA ILE A 286 -17.06 9.95 -0.51
C ILE A 286 -18.49 9.74 -1.02
N LYS A 287 -18.75 10.11 -2.27
CA LYS A 287 -20.06 9.92 -2.91
C LYS A 287 -20.45 8.44 -2.97
N ASP A 288 -19.52 7.57 -3.33
CA ASP A 288 -19.73 6.12 -3.39
C ASP A 288 -20.04 5.53 -2.00
N SER A 289 -19.39 6.06 -0.96
CA SER A 289 -19.66 5.73 0.45
C SER A 289 -21.01 6.24 0.96
N GLY A 290 -21.63 7.19 0.27
CA GLY A 290 -22.93 7.77 0.65
C GLY A 290 -22.88 8.69 1.86
N VAL A 291 -21.72 9.32 2.11
CA VAL A 291 -21.50 10.24 3.25
C VAL A 291 -21.09 11.64 2.79
N GLU A 292 -21.00 12.55 3.72
CA GLU A 292 -20.49 13.90 3.49
C GLU A 292 -19.01 14.01 3.87
N PRO A 293 -18.23 14.94 3.31
CA PRO A 293 -16.83 15.13 3.68
C PRO A 293 -16.58 15.24 5.19
N LYS A 294 -17.45 15.94 5.91
CA LYS A 294 -17.37 16.13 7.37
C LYS A 294 -17.47 14.84 8.20
N ASP A 295 -17.99 13.76 7.61
CA ASP A 295 -18.13 12.47 8.29
C ASP A 295 -16.82 11.69 8.30
N ILE A 296 -15.86 12.03 7.42
CA ILE A 296 -14.52 11.45 7.40
C ILE A 296 -13.72 12.00 8.58
N THR A 297 -13.34 11.13 9.50
CA THR A 297 -12.63 11.51 10.73
C THR A 297 -11.11 11.39 10.61
N TYR A 298 -10.63 10.56 9.69
CA TYR A 298 -9.21 10.33 9.45
C TYR A 298 -8.90 10.15 7.96
N ILE A 299 -7.82 10.75 7.51
CA ILE A 299 -7.23 10.54 6.18
C ILE A 299 -5.80 10.02 6.34
N ASN A 300 -5.53 8.80 5.85
CA ASN A 300 -4.17 8.36 5.60
C ASN A 300 -3.76 8.90 4.23
N ALA A 301 -2.93 9.93 4.25
CA ALA A 301 -2.53 10.67 3.06
C ALA A 301 -1.52 9.88 2.22
N HIS A 302 -1.46 10.18 0.94
CA HIS A 302 -0.35 9.72 0.11
C HIS A 302 0.99 10.23 0.67
N GLY A 303 1.11 11.50 0.97
CA GLY A 303 2.14 12.10 1.82
C GLY A 303 3.53 11.52 1.62
N THR A 304 4.12 11.69 0.44
CA THR A 304 5.39 11.04 0.07
C THR A 304 6.65 11.72 0.60
N SER A 305 6.52 12.87 1.25
CA SER A 305 7.68 13.71 1.63
C SER A 305 8.35 14.39 0.42
N THR A 306 7.64 14.51 -0.70
CA THR A 306 8.06 15.34 -1.84
C THR A 306 7.38 16.71 -1.78
N LYS A 307 8.05 17.74 -2.29
CA LYS A 307 7.54 19.12 -2.18
C LYS A 307 6.19 19.29 -2.84
N LEU A 308 6.06 18.86 -4.09
CA LEU A 308 4.83 19.08 -4.87
C LEU A 308 3.69 18.19 -4.44
N ASN A 309 3.95 16.90 -4.16
CA ASN A 309 2.87 16.00 -3.75
C ASN A 309 2.20 16.47 -2.48
N ASP A 310 2.98 16.76 -1.43
CA ASP A 310 2.42 17.10 -0.13
C ASP A 310 1.66 18.44 -0.16
N GLN A 311 2.18 19.40 -0.92
CA GLN A 311 1.49 20.68 -1.16
C GLN A 311 0.17 20.49 -1.92
N PHE A 312 0.17 19.75 -3.03
CA PHE A 312 -1.01 19.61 -3.86
C PHE A 312 -2.06 18.67 -3.24
N GLU A 313 -1.63 17.65 -2.50
CA GLU A 313 -2.55 16.84 -1.72
C GLU A 313 -3.24 17.67 -0.61
N THR A 314 -2.50 18.55 0.07
CA THR A 314 -3.08 19.51 1.02
C THR A 314 -4.14 20.40 0.36
N GLN A 315 -3.84 20.92 -0.84
CA GLN A 315 -4.79 21.73 -1.62
C GLN A 315 -6.01 20.92 -2.04
N ALA A 316 -5.83 19.67 -2.47
CA ALA A 316 -6.90 18.76 -2.83
C ALA A 316 -7.83 18.49 -1.65
N ILE A 317 -7.28 18.18 -0.46
CA ILE A 317 -8.07 17.98 0.76
C ILE A 317 -8.88 19.23 1.10
N LYS A 318 -8.25 20.42 1.05
CA LYS A 318 -8.94 21.68 1.31
C LYS A 318 -10.08 21.94 0.33
N SER A 319 -9.91 21.61 -0.95
CA SER A 319 -10.95 21.82 -1.95
C SER A 319 -12.16 20.90 -1.75
N VAL A 320 -11.97 19.68 -1.27
CA VAL A 320 -13.04 18.70 -1.02
C VAL A 320 -13.77 18.97 0.30
N PHE A 321 -13.01 19.28 1.35
CA PHE A 321 -13.52 19.37 2.72
C PHE A 321 -13.92 20.82 3.13
N GLY A 322 -13.49 21.84 2.38
CA GLY A 322 -13.75 23.25 2.74
C GLY A 322 -13.25 23.56 4.16
N ASP A 323 -14.10 24.17 4.97
CA ASP A 323 -13.79 24.52 6.37
C ASP A 323 -13.59 23.28 7.27
N ASP A 324 -14.09 22.11 6.87
CA ASP A 324 -13.90 20.85 7.60
C ASP A 324 -12.51 20.24 7.39
N ALA A 325 -11.74 20.72 6.41
CA ALA A 325 -10.36 20.30 6.18
C ALA A 325 -9.45 20.49 7.41
N TYR A 326 -9.75 21.49 8.25
CA TYR A 326 -8.99 21.75 9.47
C TYR A 326 -9.47 20.94 10.70
N LYS A 327 -10.50 20.13 10.53
CA LYS A 327 -11.06 19.27 11.59
C LYS A 327 -10.74 17.80 11.39
N VAL A 328 -10.51 17.39 10.14
CA VAL A 328 -10.13 16.02 9.81
C VAL A 328 -8.65 15.81 10.17
N ALA A 329 -8.35 14.70 10.83
CA ALA A 329 -6.97 14.31 11.09
C ALA A 329 -6.35 13.71 9.81
N VAL A 330 -5.15 14.18 9.46
CA VAL A 330 -4.43 13.74 8.26
C VAL A 330 -3.05 13.24 8.68
N SER A 331 -2.67 12.01 8.37
CA SER A 331 -1.30 11.58 8.63
C SER A 331 -0.70 10.77 7.48
N SER A 332 0.61 10.79 7.37
CA SER A 332 1.35 9.94 6.43
C SER A 332 2.26 8.97 7.19
N THR A 333 1.89 7.71 7.15
CA THR A 333 2.67 6.60 7.71
C THR A 333 3.91 6.26 6.87
N LYS A 334 4.07 6.86 5.69
CA LYS A 334 5.33 6.81 4.92
C LYS A 334 6.50 7.48 5.66
N SER A 335 6.22 8.31 6.65
CA SER A 335 7.24 8.81 7.59
C SER A 335 7.94 7.69 8.35
N MET A 336 7.26 6.55 8.57
CA MET A 336 7.76 5.37 9.29
C MET A 336 8.21 4.26 8.34
N THR A 337 7.42 3.96 7.32
CA THR A 337 7.63 2.81 6.42
C THR A 337 8.48 3.13 5.20
N GLY A 338 8.62 4.40 4.82
CA GLY A 338 9.00 4.77 3.47
C GLY A 338 7.88 4.52 2.46
N HIS A 339 8.18 4.66 1.18
CA HIS A 339 7.22 4.52 0.09
C HIS A 339 7.37 3.16 -0.59
N MET A 340 6.44 2.25 -0.35
CA MET A 340 6.43 0.88 -0.89
C MET A 340 5.82 0.78 -2.30
N LEU A 341 5.77 1.89 -3.05
CA LEU A 341 5.26 1.97 -4.43
C LEU A 341 3.91 1.25 -4.58
N GLY A 342 3.85 0.19 -5.40
CA GLY A 342 2.62 -0.54 -5.67
C GLY A 342 1.99 -1.22 -4.45
N ALA A 343 2.75 -1.49 -3.40
CA ALA A 343 2.25 -2.05 -2.15
C ALA A 343 1.71 -0.99 -1.17
N ALA A 344 2.04 0.29 -1.37
CA ALA A 344 1.79 1.35 -0.39
C ALA A 344 0.31 1.47 0.00
N GLY A 345 -0.60 1.48 -0.97
CA GLY A 345 -2.03 1.65 -0.70
C GLY A 345 -2.64 0.53 0.14
N ALA A 346 -2.20 -0.71 -0.03
CA ALA A 346 -2.68 -1.83 0.78
C ALA A 346 -2.16 -1.77 2.23
N VAL A 347 -0.91 -1.37 2.43
CA VAL A 347 -0.34 -1.14 3.77
C VAL A 347 -1.13 -0.03 4.47
N GLU A 348 -1.42 1.04 3.78
CA GLU A 348 -2.19 2.19 4.29
C GLU A 348 -3.67 1.85 4.53
N ALA A 349 -4.24 0.95 3.74
CA ALA A 349 -5.58 0.40 3.98
C ALA A 349 -5.63 -0.39 5.32
N ILE A 350 -4.59 -1.17 5.64
CA ILE A 350 -4.48 -1.83 6.95
C ILE A 350 -4.39 -0.79 8.07
N VAL A 351 -3.65 0.30 7.87
CA VAL A 351 -3.60 1.40 8.86
C VAL A 351 -4.99 1.99 9.08
N CYS A 352 -5.75 2.26 8.03
CA CYS A 352 -7.12 2.76 8.16
C CYS A 352 -8.04 1.77 8.91
N ALA A 353 -7.98 0.48 8.57
CA ALA A 353 -8.76 -0.56 9.22
C ALA A 353 -8.44 -0.67 10.72
N ARG A 354 -7.16 -0.67 11.07
CA ARG A 354 -6.69 -0.70 12.46
C ARG A 354 -6.98 0.58 13.24
N ALA A 355 -6.91 1.74 12.57
CA ALA A 355 -7.29 3.02 13.19
C ALA A 355 -8.76 3.03 13.61
N ILE A 356 -9.64 2.45 12.79
CA ILE A 356 -11.06 2.27 13.11
C ILE A 356 -11.23 1.30 14.29
N GLU A 357 -10.59 0.13 14.23
CA GLU A 357 -10.74 -0.93 15.24
C GLU A 357 -10.25 -0.48 16.61
N ASP A 358 -9.08 0.14 16.69
CA ASP A 358 -8.44 0.58 17.94
C ASP A 358 -8.86 1.99 18.38
N SER A 359 -9.62 2.74 17.57
CA SER A 359 -9.90 4.16 17.83
C SER A 359 -8.62 4.98 18.05
N TYR A 360 -7.63 4.80 17.18
CA TYR A 360 -6.32 5.43 17.30
C TYR A 360 -5.85 5.99 15.95
N ILE A 361 -5.44 7.25 15.93
CA ILE A 361 -4.89 7.91 14.74
C ILE A 361 -3.37 7.96 14.85
N PRO A 362 -2.64 7.34 13.89
CA PRO A 362 -1.18 7.34 13.90
C PRO A 362 -0.59 8.68 13.49
N ALA A 363 0.64 8.92 13.95
CA ALA A 363 1.38 10.14 13.66
C ALA A 363 1.96 10.20 12.25
N THR A 364 2.22 11.44 11.81
CA THR A 364 3.28 11.77 10.87
C THR A 364 4.53 12.09 11.70
N ILE A 365 5.52 11.20 11.72
CA ILE A 365 6.77 11.46 12.45
C ILE A 365 7.73 12.36 11.65
N ASN A 366 8.75 12.89 12.30
CA ASN A 366 9.79 13.73 11.72
C ASN A 366 9.31 15.13 11.29
N TYR A 367 8.20 15.59 11.85
CA TYR A 367 7.72 16.95 11.60
C TYR A 367 8.36 17.94 12.57
N GLU A 368 9.22 18.79 12.07
CA GLU A 368 10.01 19.75 12.87
C GLU A 368 9.74 21.19 12.46
N THR A 369 9.61 21.45 11.16
CA THR A 369 9.45 22.79 10.60
C THR A 369 8.12 22.91 9.89
N PRO A 370 7.18 23.74 10.40
CA PRO A 370 5.91 23.99 9.74
C PRO A 370 6.08 24.53 8.32
N ASP A 371 5.31 23.98 7.39
CA ASP A 371 5.19 24.46 6.02
C ASP A 371 3.83 25.17 5.87
N PRO A 372 3.78 26.47 5.56
CA PRO A 372 2.53 27.21 5.39
C PRO A 372 1.65 26.67 4.26
N ASP A 373 2.22 25.94 3.29
CA ASP A 373 1.48 25.28 2.21
C ASP A 373 0.87 23.94 2.63
N CYS A 374 1.24 23.42 3.83
CA CYS A 374 0.81 22.14 4.37
C CYS A 374 0.30 22.31 5.82
N ASP A 375 -0.71 23.15 6.02
CA ASP A 375 -1.16 23.67 7.32
C ASP A 375 -2.35 22.90 7.94
N LEU A 376 -2.63 21.66 7.50
CA LEU A 376 -3.67 20.81 8.06
C LEU A 376 -3.24 20.18 9.40
N ASP A 377 -4.17 19.55 10.11
CA ASP A 377 -3.86 18.70 11.27
C ASP A 377 -3.18 17.40 10.81
N ILE A 378 -1.87 17.44 10.66
CA ILE A 378 -1.09 16.31 10.16
C ILE A 378 -0.71 15.29 11.24
N VAL A 379 -1.25 15.39 12.44
CA VAL A 379 -0.95 14.54 13.61
C VAL A 379 0.58 14.46 13.83
N PRO A 380 1.23 15.57 14.19
CA PRO A 380 2.69 15.65 14.18
C PRO A 380 3.33 14.84 15.32
N ASN A 381 4.25 13.95 14.97
CA ASN A 381 5.18 13.20 15.80
C ASN A 381 4.56 12.20 16.81
N GLU A 382 3.38 12.45 17.35
CA GLU A 382 2.70 11.57 18.30
C GLU A 382 1.29 11.26 17.80
N GLY A 383 0.94 9.98 17.72
CA GLY A 383 -0.42 9.55 17.46
C GLY A 383 -1.32 9.80 18.65
N ARG A 384 -2.64 9.68 18.46
CA ARG A 384 -3.60 9.97 19.52
C ARG A 384 -4.79 9.02 19.51
N GLU A 385 -5.33 8.76 20.70
CA GLU A 385 -6.61 8.10 20.86
C GLU A 385 -7.72 9.04 20.40
N GLN A 386 -8.47 8.60 19.41
CA GLN A 386 -9.60 9.32 18.85
C GLN A 386 -10.50 8.32 18.13
N GLU A 387 -11.80 8.38 18.37
CA GLU A 387 -12.74 7.54 17.64
C GLU A 387 -12.67 7.83 16.15
N VAL A 388 -12.53 6.77 15.35
CA VAL A 388 -12.49 6.82 13.89
C VAL A 388 -13.72 6.13 13.34
N THR A 389 -14.71 6.90 12.93
CA THR A 389 -15.95 6.37 12.34
C THR A 389 -15.75 6.04 10.86
N TYR A 390 -15.14 6.97 10.12
CA TYR A 390 -14.76 6.81 8.72
C TYR A 390 -13.29 7.16 8.52
N ALA A 391 -12.56 6.29 7.86
CA ALA A 391 -11.18 6.51 7.45
C ALA A 391 -11.07 6.48 5.92
N MET A 392 -10.28 7.39 5.36
CA MET A 392 -9.98 7.46 3.93
C MET A 392 -8.49 7.20 3.72
N SER A 393 -8.13 6.46 2.67
CA SER A 393 -6.74 6.32 2.20
C SER A 393 -6.61 6.87 0.79
N ASN A 394 -5.62 7.72 0.56
CA ASN A 394 -5.31 8.31 -0.74
C ASN A 394 -4.03 7.74 -1.33
N SER A 395 -4.02 7.48 -2.61
CA SER A 395 -2.82 7.14 -3.38
C SER A 395 -2.75 7.98 -4.66
N LEU A 396 -1.61 8.62 -4.88
CA LEU A 396 -1.32 9.46 -6.04
C LEU A 396 -0.08 8.89 -6.74
N GLY A 397 -0.25 8.36 -7.96
CA GLY A 397 0.80 7.63 -8.65
C GLY A 397 1.37 8.36 -9.87
N PHE A 398 2.59 8.03 -10.25
CA PHE A 398 3.15 8.42 -11.54
C PHE A 398 2.23 7.98 -12.68
N GLY A 399 2.16 8.78 -13.74
CA GLY A 399 1.18 8.64 -14.81
C GLY A 399 -0.10 9.45 -14.57
N GLY A 400 -0.24 10.10 -13.39
CA GLY A 400 -1.43 10.86 -13.01
C GLY A 400 -2.51 10.02 -12.33
N HIS A 401 -2.20 8.77 -11.96
CA HIS A 401 -3.15 7.89 -11.28
C HIS A 401 -3.49 8.38 -9.87
N ASN A 402 -4.78 8.60 -9.61
CA ASN A 402 -5.29 8.95 -8.28
C ASN A 402 -6.33 7.91 -7.87
N ALA A 403 -6.25 7.44 -6.63
CA ALA A 403 -7.22 6.52 -6.07
C ALA A 403 -7.46 6.84 -4.59
N SER A 404 -8.73 6.79 -4.19
CA SER A 404 -9.16 6.95 -2.80
C SER A 404 -10.12 5.84 -2.42
N ILE A 405 -9.95 5.29 -1.23
CA ILE A 405 -10.84 4.28 -0.64
C ILE A 405 -11.33 4.76 0.71
N VAL A 406 -12.57 4.39 1.06
CA VAL A 406 -13.21 4.74 2.32
C VAL A 406 -13.59 3.49 3.08
N PHE A 407 -13.22 3.46 4.35
CA PHE A 407 -13.61 2.44 5.32
C PHE A 407 -14.49 3.07 6.40
N ARG A 408 -15.38 2.28 6.96
CA ARG A 408 -16.23 2.68 8.07
C ARG A 408 -16.19 1.66 9.20
N LYS A 409 -16.42 2.13 10.42
CA LYS A 409 -16.65 1.29 11.59
C LYS A 409 -17.85 0.38 11.31
N TYR A 410 -17.66 -0.93 11.51
CA TYR A 410 -18.75 -1.88 11.36
C TYR A 410 -19.67 -1.80 12.56
N GLU A 411 -20.96 -1.75 12.29
CA GLU A 411 -22.02 -1.83 13.29
C GLU A 411 -23.00 -2.92 12.86
N ASP A 412 -23.27 -3.86 13.76
CA ASP A 412 -24.29 -4.87 13.55
C ASP A 412 -25.67 -4.16 13.56
N GLN A 413 -26.32 -4.11 12.41
CA GLN A 413 -27.68 -3.58 12.24
C GLN A 413 -28.67 -4.70 12.22
#